data_a5bf07d886328d56b44a26f4491913ba
#
_entry.id   a5bf07d886328d56b44a26f4491913ba
#
_cell.length_a   1.000
_cell.length_b   1.000
_cell.length_c   1.000
_cell.angle_alpha   90.00
_cell.angle_beta   90.00
_cell.angle_gamma   90.00
#
_symmetry.space_group_name_H-M   'P 1'
#
loop_
_entity.id
_entity.type
_entity.pdbx_description
1 polymer ?
#
loop_
_entity_poly.entity_id
_entity_poly.type
_entity_poly.pdbx_seq_one_letter_code
_entity_poly.pdbx_strand_id
1 'polypeptide(L)'
;MPTLSGSARGLYAAAAPARLFQLIFFVTARCNARCKMCFYLDQIEQANNNLTNELTLKEIENLAGNLGHVPYLSLSGGEPFLRRDLFELVDAMVSATKPLMVSIPTNGAYPERVEAVISRLAKLHSETQFDIQLSLDGPEHIHDEIRQVPGLYKRLFD
;
A
#
# COMPACT_ATOMS: atom_id res chain seq x y z
N MET A 1 9.86 24.97 12.61
CA MET A 1 8.47 25.22 12.20
C MET A 1 7.58 24.57 13.26
N PRO A 2 6.48 25.18 13.72
CA PRO A 2 5.62 24.55 14.71
C PRO A 2 5.01 23.27 14.15
N THR A 3 5.06 22.20 14.93
CA THR A 3 4.40 20.92 14.62
C THR A 3 2.90 21.08 14.76
N LEU A 4 2.19 21.18 13.65
CA LEU A 4 0.72 21.18 13.65
C LEU A 4 0.20 19.80 14.07
N SER A 5 -0.89 19.78 14.86
CA SER A 5 -1.61 18.51 15.14
C SER A 5 -2.13 17.87 13.85
N GLY A 6 -2.40 16.56 13.83
CA GLY A 6 -2.88 15.89 12.63
C GLY A 6 -4.10 16.52 11.99
N SER A 7 -5.08 16.97 12.80
CA SER A 7 -6.28 17.68 12.33
C SER A 7 -5.98 19.03 11.68
N ALA A 8 -5.04 19.80 12.23
CA ALA A 8 -4.62 21.08 11.67
C ALA A 8 -3.85 20.91 10.35
N ARG A 9 -3.05 19.84 10.19
CA ARG A 9 -2.39 19.50 8.91
C ARG A 9 -3.42 19.19 7.82
N GLY A 10 -4.47 18.43 8.14
CA GLY A 10 -5.53 18.09 7.20
C GLY A 10 -6.28 19.33 6.68
N LEU A 11 -6.65 20.24 7.58
CA LEU A 11 -7.31 21.50 7.22
C LEU A 11 -6.41 22.40 6.36
N TYR A 12 -5.12 22.48 6.70
CA TYR A 12 -4.16 23.27 5.92
C TYR A 12 -3.96 22.69 4.51
N ALA A 13 -3.85 21.36 4.39
CA ALA A 13 -3.71 20.71 3.10
C ALA A 13 -4.94 20.87 2.21
N ALA A 14 -6.15 20.81 2.79
CA ALA A 14 -7.40 21.03 2.07
C ALA A 14 -7.60 22.49 1.61
N ALA A 15 -7.06 23.47 2.34
CA ALA A 15 -7.17 24.89 2.02
C ALA A 15 -6.09 25.43 1.07
N ALA A 16 -5.01 24.67 0.83
CA ALA A 16 -3.90 25.11 -0.01
C ALA A 16 -4.17 24.81 -1.49
N PRO A 17 -4.26 25.84 -2.36
CA PRO A 17 -4.49 25.61 -3.78
C PRO A 17 -3.31 24.85 -4.43
N ALA A 18 -3.63 23.99 -5.40
CA ALA A 18 -2.68 23.25 -6.25
C ALA A 18 -1.69 22.32 -5.51
N ARG A 19 -2.07 21.73 -4.38
CA ARG A 19 -1.28 20.69 -3.71
C ARG A 19 -1.86 19.31 -3.95
N LEU A 20 -0.97 18.31 -4.09
CA LEU A 20 -1.36 16.92 -4.18
C LEU A 20 -2.02 16.49 -2.85
N PHE A 21 -3.31 16.17 -2.90
CA PHE A 21 -4.07 15.75 -1.73
C PHE A 21 -3.93 14.26 -1.48
N GLN A 22 -3.93 13.47 -2.56
CA GLN A 22 -3.83 12.02 -2.52
C GLN A 22 -2.88 11.54 -3.61
N LEU A 23 -2.03 10.59 -3.26
CA LEU A 23 -1.23 9.81 -4.21
C LEU A 23 -1.65 8.35 -4.15
N ILE A 24 -2.05 7.79 -5.29
CA ILE A 24 -2.22 6.35 -5.45
C ILE A 24 -0.96 5.82 -6.12
N PHE A 25 -0.22 4.96 -5.41
CA PHE A 25 1.07 4.46 -5.86
C PHE A 25 1.06 2.94 -6.00
N PHE A 26 1.22 2.47 -7.23
CA PHE A 26 1.32 1.04 -7.55
C PHE A 26 2.74 0.57 -7.26
N VAL A 27 2.94 -0.05 -6.10
CA VAL A 27 4.27 -0.42 -5.59
C VAL A 27 4.86 -1.64 -6.28
N THR A 28 4.00 -2.52 -6.81
CA THR A 28 4.39 -3.72 -7.57
C THR A 28 3.27 -4.13 -8.50
N ALA A 29 3.60 -4.72 -9.64
CA ALA A 29 2.62 -5.40 -10.48
C ALA A 29 2.54 -6.91 -10.18
N ARG A 30 3.41 -7.46 -9.32
CA ARG A 30 3.37 -8.89 -8.94
C ARG A 30 2.18 -9.17 -8.02
N CYS A 31 1.52 -10.31 -8.26
CA CYS A 31 0.45 -10.81 -7.41
C CYS A 31 0.48 -12.34 -7.37
N ASN A 32 0.11 -12.92 -6.23
CA ASN A 32 -0.07 -14.36 -6.05
C ASN A 32 -1.50 -14.82 -6.31
N ALA A 33 -2.44 -13.89 -6.60
CA ALA A 33 -3.82 -14.19 -6.96
C ALA A 33 -4.11 -13.88 -8.44
N ARG A 34 -5.18 -14.45 -8.97
CA ARG A 34 -5.69 -14.26 -10.34
C ARG A 34 -7.18 -13.97 -10.32
N CYS A 35 -7.53 -12.90 -9.56
CA CYS A 35 -8.93 -12.58 -9.29
C CYS A 35 -9.71 -12.35 -10.60
N LYS A 36 -10.87 -13.00 -10.73
CA LYS A 36 -11.72 -12.92 -11.94
C LYS A 36 -12.14 -11.49 -12.31
N MET A 37 -12.25 -10.58 -11.31
CA MET A 37 -12.63 -9.18 -11.52
C MET A 37 -11.43 -8.21 -11.54
N CYS A 38 -10.21 -8.70 -11.57
CA CYS A 38 -9.03 -7.85 -11.49
C CYS A 38 -8.84 -7.04 -12.77
N PHE A 39 -8.97 -5.71 -12.68
CA PHE A 39 -8.72 -4.82 -13.81
C PHE A 39 -7.23 -4.71 -14.19
N TYR A 40 -6.35 -5.23 -13.33
CA TYR A 40 -4.89 -5.15 -13.47
C TYR A 40 -4.25 -6.50 -13.86
N LEU A 41 -5.06 -7.48 -14.29
CA LEU A 41 -4.60 -8.86 -14.50
C LEU A 41 -3.53 -8.98 -15.59
N ASP A 42 -3.69 -8.28 -16.70
CA ASP A 42 -2.71 -8.30 -17.81
C ASP A 42 -1.32 -7.83 -17.36
N GLN A 43 -1.26 -6.76 -16.54
CA GLN A 43 -0.03 -6.23 -15.98
C GLN A 43 0.60 -7.19 -14.97
N ILE A 44 -0.23 -7.88 -14.17
CA ILE A 44 0.22 -8.92 -13.24
C ILE A 44 0.87 -10.08 -14.00
N GLU A 45 0.27 -10.53 -15.08
CA GLU A 45 0.80 -11.63 -15.90
C GLU A 45 2.13 -11.25 -16.55
N GLN A 46 2.24 -10.05 -17.09
CA GLN A 46 3.49 -9.53 -17.65
C GLN A 46 4.57 -9.40 -16.58
N ALA A 47 4.25 -8.85 -15.41
CA ALA A 47 5.20 -8.63 -14.32
C ALA A 47 5.68 -9.92 -13.67
N ASN A 48 4.82 -10.93 -13.55
CA ASN A 48 5.22 -12.24 -13.01
C ASN A 48 6.23 -12.97 -13.92
N ASN A 49 6.23 -12.62 -15.20
CA ASN A 49 7.15 -13.16 -16.20
C ASN A 49 8.41 -12.30 -16.40
N ASN A 50 8.37 -11.02 -15.97
CA ASN A 50 9.50 -10.09 -16.16
C ASN A 50 9.61 -9.09 -14.99
N LEU A 51 10.61 -9.27 -14.13
CA LEU A 51 10.79 -8.53 -12.87
C LEU A 51 11.46 -7.14 -13.02
N THR A 52 11.78 -6.69 -14.22
CA THR A 52 12.69 -5.55 -14.44
C THR A 52 12.06 -4.17 -14.40
N ASN A 53 10.75 -4.04 -14.24
CA ASN A 53 10.03 -2.76 -14.41
C ASN A 53 9.51 -2.14 -13.10
N GLU A 54 9.98 -2.59 -11.94
CA GLU A 54 9.64 -1.96 -10.67
C GLU A 54 10.62 -0.82 -10.36
N LEU A 55 10.11 0.31 -9.85
CA LEU A 55 10.96 1.37 -9.34
C LEU A 55 11.83 0.84 -8.21
N THR A 56 13.11 1.15 -8.24
CA THR A 56 14.05 0.86 -7.16
C THR A 56 13.76 1.75 -5.94
N LEU A 57 14.21 1.33 -4.77
CA LEU A 57 14.09 2.15 -3.55
C LEU A 57 14.67 3.55 -3.75
N LYS A 58 15.81 3.68 -4.45
CA LYS A 58 16.45 4.96 -4.72
C LYS A 58 15.61 5.90 -5.59
N GLU A 59 14.93 5.36 -6.60
CA GLU A 59 14.01 6.13 -7.44
C GLU A 59 12.78 6.59 -6.64
N ILE A 60 12.28 5.74 -5.73
CA ILE A 60 11.17 6.06 -4.83
C ILE A 60 11.57 7.14 -3.82
N GLU A 61 12.75 7.07 -3.23
CA GLU A 61 13.30 8.12 -2.35
C GLU A 61 13.36 9.47 -3.08
N ASN A 62 13.89 9.47 -4.32
CA ASN A 62 13.96 10.67 -5.15
C ASN A 62 12.58 11.22 -5.50
N LEU A 63 11.63 10.34 -5.87
CA LEU A 63 10.24 10.72 -6.13
C LEU A 63 9.62 11.35 -4.88
N ALA A 64 9.68 10.68 -3.74
CA ALA A 64 9.10 11.13 -2.48
C ALA A 64 9.65 12.49 -2.03
N GLY A 65 10.95 12.69 -2.15
CA GLY A 65 11.61 13.95 -1.81
C GLY A 65 11.14 15.17 -2.63
N ASN A 66 10.57 14.93 -3.82
CA ASN A 66 10.07 16.00 -4.70
C ASN A 66 8.54 16.23 -4.59
N LEU A 67 7.78 15.37 -3.90
CA LEU A 67 6.32 15.48 -3.80
C LEU A 67 5.86 16.55 -2.79
N GLY A 68 6.67 16.85 -1.77
CA GLY A 68 6.25 17.65 -0.63
C GLY A 68 5.21 16.92 0.23
N HIS A 69 4.36 17.67 0.94
CA HIS A 69 3.35 17.07 1.82
C HIS A 69 2.20 16.46 1.03
N VAL A 70 1.94 15.16 1.26
CA VAL A 70 0.82 14.40 0.67
C VAL A 70 -0.03 13.83 1.81
N PRO A 71 -1.21 14.39 2.10
CA PRO A 71 -2.06 13.95 3.22
C PRO A 71 -2.47 12.49 3.18
N TYR A 72 -2.78 11.96 1.99
CA TYR A 72 -3.25 10.59 1.81
C TYR A 72 -2.37 9.85 0.82
N LEU A 73 -1.74 8.78 1.30
CA LEU A 73 -0.96 7.86 0.49
C LEU A 73 -1.72 6.53 0.40
N SER A 74 -2.15 6.16 -0.79
CA SER A 74 -2.78 4.88 -1.06
C SER A 74 -1.80 4.01 -1.84
N LEU A 75 -1.28 2.98 -1.22
CA LEU A 75 -0.46 1.99 -1.92
C LEU A 75 -1.38 1.02 -2.64
N SER A 76 -0.97 0.54 -3.79
CA SER A 76 -1.76 -0.37 -4.62
C SER A 76 -0.83 -1.26 -5.48
N GLY A 77 -1.41 -1.91 -6.47
CA GLY A 77 -0.70 -2.74 -7.43
C GLY A 77 -1.30 -4.13 -7.55
N GLY A 78 -0.45 -5.15 -7.64
CA GLY A 78 -0.83 -6.55 -7.46
C GLY A 78 -1.05 -6.85 -5.98
N GLU A 79 -0.11 -7.56 -5.34
CA GLU A 79 -0.12 -7.74 -3.87
C GLU A 79 1.08 -6.98 -3.28
N PRO A 80 0.85 -5.85 -2.58
CA PRO A 80 1.95 -5.03 -2.04
C PRO A 80 2.91 -5.81 -1.13
N PHE A 81 2.39 -6.74 -0.34
CA PHE A 81 3.21 -7.54 0.58
C PHE A 81 4.07 -8.60 -0.10
N LEU A 82 4.02 -8.76 -1.42
CA LEU A 82 5.03 -9.51 -2.19
C LEU A 82 6.31 -8.70 -2.42
N ARG A 83 6.25 -7.39 -2.34
CA ARG A 83 7.42 -6.54 -2.51
C ARG A 83 8.36 -6.66 -1.30
N ARG A 84 9.62 -7.09 -1.52
CA ARG A 84 10.55 -7.43 -0.43
C ARG A 84 10.95 -6.23 0.41
N ASP A 85 11.17 -5.09 -0.23
CA ASP A 85 11.56 -3.80 0.35
C ASP A 85 10.35 -2.89 0.66
N LEU A 86 9.15 -3.48 0.90
CA LEU A 86 7.93 -2.72 1.17
C LEU A 86 8.07 -1.82 2.41
N PHE A 87 8.73 -2.30 3.46
CA PHE A 87 8.95 -1.51 4.67
C PHE A 87 9.78 -0.26 4.36
N GLU A 88 10.93 -0.44 3.71
CA GLU A 88 11.86 0.64 3.37
C GLU A 88 11.22 1.66 2.42
N LEU A 89 10.42 1.16 1.46
CA LEU A 89 9.65 2.00 0.54
C LEU A 89 8.65 2.87 1.29
N VAL A 90 7.83 2.27 2.16
CA VAL A 90 6.80 3.00 2.91
C VAL A 90 7.45 3.98 3.88
N ASP A 91 8.53 3.58 4.56
CA ASP A 91 9.31 4.45 5.44
C ASP A 91 9.83 5.69 4.70
N ALA A 92 10.43 5.51 3.52
CA ALA A 92 10.90 6.62 2.69
C ALA A 92 9.77 7.57 2.27
N MET A 93 8.64 7.01 1.81
CA MET A 93 7.47 7.79 1.40
C MET A 93 6.88 8.57 2.58
N VAL A 94 6.66 7.93 3.73
CA VAL A 94 6.08 8.56 4.94
C VAL A 94 7.04 9.62 5.49
N SER A 95 8.34 9.33 5.55
CA SER A 95 9.35 10.27 6.02
C SER A 95 9.40 11.55 5.20
N ALA A 96 9.28 11.44 3.87
CA ALA A 96 9.35 12.58 2.96
C ALA A 96 8.01 13.33 2.87
N THR A 97 6.88 12.64 2.74
CA THR A 97 5.59 13.26 2.42
C THR A 97 4.72 13.57 3.64
N LYS A 98 5.05 12.99 4.82
CA LYS A 98 4.34 13.20 6.10
C LYS A 98 2.83 13.02 6.00
N PRO A 99 2.33 11.88 5.51
CA PRO A 99 0.90 11.67 5.34
C PRO A 99 0.18 11.57 6.69
N LEU A 100 -1.10 11.94 6.68
CA LEU A 100 -2.02 11.67 7.79
C LEU A 100 -2.41 10.18 7.82
N MET A 101 -2.60 9.60 6.61
CA MET A 101 -3.03 8.22 6.45
C MET A 101 -2.27 7.56 5.30
N VAL A 102 -1.86 6.32 5.54
CA VAL A 102 -1.37 5.38 4.52
C VAL A 102 -2.33 4.20 4.45
N SER A 103 -2.95 3.97 3.30
CA SER A 103 -3.82 2.83 3.05
C SER A 103 -3.10 1.78 2.21
N ILE A 104 -3.14 0.51 2.63
CA ILE A 104 -2.47 -0.61 1.96
C ILE A 104 -3.47 -1.75 1.79
N PRO A 105 -3.99 -1.98 0.58
CA PRO A 105 -4.81 -3.13 0.29
C PRO A 105 -3.97 -4.41 0.27
N THR A 106 -4.58 -5.51 0.71
CA THR A 106 -3.96 -6.84 0.65
C THR A 106 -5.00 -7.93 0.45
N ASN A 107 -4.61 -8.98 -0.22
CA ASN A 107 -5.43 -10.19 -0.32
C ASN A 107 -5.33 -11.08 0.94
N GLY A 108 -4.47 -10.72 1.90
CA GLY A 108 -4.33 -11.41 3.18
C GLY A 108 -3.57 -12.74 3.12
N ALA A 109 -2.89 -13.05 2.02
CA ALA A 109 -2.17 -14.33 1.88
C ALA A 109 -0.96 -14.49 2.83
N TYR A 110 -0.48 -13.40 3.42
CA TYR A 110 0.75 -13.36 4.25
C TYR A 110 0.53 -12.57 5.55
N PRO A 111 -0.34 -13.02 6.47
CA PRO A 111 -0.72 -12.26 7.66
C PRO A 111 0.47 -11.89 8.54
N GLU A 112 1.43 -12.82 8.76
CA GLU A 112 2.61 -12.55 9.59
C GLU A 112 3.50 -11.45 8.98
N ARG A 113 3.56 -11.38 7.65
CA ARG A 113 4.31 -10.34 6.96
C ARG A 113 3.61 -8.99 7.05
N VAL A 114 2.28 -8.97 6.95
CA VAL A 114 1.48 -7.76 7.17
C VAL A 114 1.74 -7.22 8.57
N GLU A 115 1.59 -8.08 9.60
CA GLU A 115 1.84 -7.71 10.99
C GLU A 115 3.27 -7.18 11.20
N ALA A 116 4.28 -7.89 10.71
CA ALA A 116 5.68 -7.52 10.88
C ALA A 116 6.01 -6.15 10.25
N VAL A 117 5.51 -5.87 9.04
CA VAL A 117 5.74 -4.59 8.36
C VAL A 117 4.98 -3.46 9.05
N ILE A 118 3.69 -3.65 9.32
CA ILE A 118 2.83 -2.58 9.85
C ILE A 118 3.18 -2.25 11.30
N SER A 119 3.48 -3.23 12.16
CA SER A 119 3.91 -2.97 13.54
C SER A 119 5.19 -2.14 13.61
N ARG A 120 6.13 -2.36 12.69
CA ARG A 120 7.37 -1.56 12.62
C ARG A 120 7.08 -0.14 12.13
N LEU A 121 6.27 0.02 11.06
CA LEU A 121 5.91 1.32 10.51
C LEU A 121 5.12 2.16 11.52
N ALA A 122 4.14 1.59 12.20
CA ALA A 122 3.34 2.29 13.21
C ALA A 122 4.17 2.76 14.42
N LYS A 123 5.19 1.98 14.82
CA LYS A 123 6.13 2.40 15.86
C LYS A 123 7.03 3.54 15.41
N LEU A 124 7.47 3.53 14.16
CA LEU A 124 8.38 4.53 13.61
C LEU A 124 7.66 5.85 13.28
N HIS A 125 6.41 5.76 12.84
CA HIS A 125 5.60 6.88 12.35
C HIS A 125 4.30 7.05 13.14
N SER A 126 4.41 7.32 14.43
CA SER A 126 3.26 7.40 15.36
C SER A 126 2.23 8.50 15.02
N GLU A 127 2.57 9.47 14.17
CA GLU A 127 1.66 10.53 13.72
C GLU A 127 0.91 10.15 12.43
N THR A 128 1.23 9.01 11.81
CA THR A 128 0.60 8.51 10.59
C THR A 128 -0.31 7.34 10.92
N GLN A 129 -1.56 7.39 10.48
CA GLN A 129 -2.48 6.26 10.58
C GLN A 129 -2.21 5.28 9.44
N PHE A 130 -2.04 3.99 9.78
CA PHE A 130 -1.96 2.90 8.80
C PHE A 130 -3.29 2.15 8.75
N ASP A 131 -3.89 2.13 7.56
CA ASP A 131 -5.16 1.45 7.27
C ASP A 131 -4.90 0.26 6.35
N ILE A 132 -5.17 -0.95 6.85
CA ILE A 132 -4.99 -2.19 6.10
C ILE A 132 -6.34 -2.67 5.59
N GLN A 133 -6.48 -2.69 4.26
CA GLN A 133 -7.72 -3.06 3.61
C GLN A 133 -7.67 -4.52 3.16
N LEU A 134 -8.27 -5.39 3.95
CA LEU A 134 -8.41 -6.81 3.61
C LEU A 134 -9.50 -7.02 2.56
N SER A 135 -9.16 -7.76 1.52
CA SER A 135 -10.10 -8.10 0.46
C SER A 135 -10.94 -9.33 0.86
N LEU A 136 -12.25 -9.17 0.97
CA LEU A 136 -13.19 -10.25 1.28
C LEU A 136 -14.39 -10.19 0.31
N ASP A 137 -14.63 -11.26 -0.46
CA ASP A 137 -15.63 -11.25 -1.53
C ASP A 137 -16.88 -12.11 -1.18
N GLY A 138 -16.87 -12.78 -0.07
CA GLY A 138 -17.99 -13.62 0.35
C GLY A 138 -17.57 -14.83 1.20
N PRO A 139 -18.42 -15.86 1.35
CA PRO A 139 -18.09 -17.10 2.04
C PRO A 139 -16.87 -17.81 1.41
N GLU A 140 -16.24 -18.72 2.16
CA GLU A 140 -15.00 -19.41 1.81
C GLU A 140 -14.91 -19.84 0.35
N HIS A 141 -15.88 -20.65 -0.12
CA HIS A 141 -15.84 -21.20 -1.48
C HIS A 141 -15.99 -20.13 -2.56
N ILE A 142 -16.77 -19.06 -2.31
CA ILE A 142 -16.94 -17.94 -3.24
C ILE A 142 -15.67 -17.09 -3.27
N HIS A 143 -15.10 -16.77 -2.10
CA HIS A 143 -13.89 -15.99 -1.99
C HIS A 143 -12.71 -16.67 -2.72
N ASP A 144 -12.45 -17.93 -2.40
CA ASP A 144 -11.34 -18.70 -3.00
C ASP A 144 -11.52 -18.87 -4.52
N GLU A 145 -12.77 -19.09 -4.98
CA GLU A 145 -13.08 -19.17 -6.41
C GLU A 145 -12.84 -17.83 -7.13
N ILE A 146 -13.28 -16.71 -6.55
CA ILE A 146 -13.09 -15.38 -7.13
C ILE A 146 -11.61 -15.01 -7.18
N ARG A 147 -10.87 -15.25 -6.07
CA ARG A 147 -9.44 -14.94 -5.95
C ARG A 147 -8.54 -15.93 -6.68
N GLN A 148 -9.06 -17.12 -7.02
CA GLN A 148 -8.31 -18.24 -7.61
C GLN A 148 -7.12 -18.67 -6.75
N VAL A 149 -7.28 -18.65 -5.43
CA VAL A 149 -6.28 -19.09 -4.44
C VAL A 149 -6.98 -19.97 -3.40
N PRO A 150 -6.87 -21.31 -3.52
CA PRO A 150 -7.49 -22.22 -2.56
C PRO A 150 -6.96 -21.98 -1.13
N GLY A 151 -7.88 -21.94 -0.17
CA GLY A 151 -7.57 -21.72 1.25
C GLY A 151 -7.19 -20.29 1.61
N LEU A 152 -7.38 -19.32 0.71
CA LEU A 152 -7.10 -17.92 1.01
C LEU A 152 -8.02 -17.38 2.09
N TYR A 153 -9.32 -17.73 2.02
CA TYR A 153 -10.31 -17.33 3.00
C TYR A 153 -9.88 -17.69 4.44
N LYS A 154 -9.42 -18.92 4.66
CA LYS A 154 -8.99 -19.36 6.01
C LYS A 154 -7.83 -18.53 6.54
N ARG A 155 -6.86 -18.17 5.70
CA ARG A 155 -5.71 -17.34 6.10
C ARG A 155 -6.09 -15.93 6.54
N LEU A 156 -7.29 -15.44 6.21
CA LEU A 156 -7.77 -14.14 6.69
C LEU A 156 -8.21 -14.17 8.16
N PHE A 157 -8.46 -15.37 8.73
CA PHE A 157 -9.01 -15.54 10.07
C PHE A 157 -8.11 -16.34 11.02
N ASP A 158 -6.97 -16.85 10.53
CA ASP A 158 -5.91 -17.47 11.33
C ASP A 158 -4.97 -16.41 11.93
#